data_30c624dc85fe59eef4b40b8cf75c3afe
#
_entry.id   30c624dc85fe59eef4b40b8cf75c3afe
#
_cell.length_a   1.000
_cell.length_b   1.000
_cell.length_c   1.000
_cell.angle_alpha   90.00
_cell.angle_beta   90.00
_cell.angle_gamma   90.00
#
_symmetry.space_group_name_H-M   'P 1'
#
loop_
_entity.id
_entity.type
_entity.pdbx_description
1 polymer ?
#
loop_
_entity_poly.entity_id
_entity_poly.type
_entity_poly.pdbx_seq_one_letter_code
_entity_poly.pdbx_strand_id
1 'polypeptide(L)'
;FTWSDPAGGWGTPDFLIPNTWVEDTLMLVEDGTPGTNPQGNPISQEGCNPLTNDLTGKIAVVFRNTCEFGAKAFNAQNAGAVGVIVVNRNPGEWINMGPGVDGANVTIPVVMLDFTDGMNIIQEMANGPVVMFLGNKIGLNPNDAGMTTSTTLIPKQGGVVSFLAQNGSEFNFDLGTRIYNFGNQAQANVSLNATVTDPTGNV
;
A
#
# COMPACT_ATOMS: atom_id res chain seq x y z
N PHE A 1 0.15 4.62 2.07
CA PHE A 1 -1.15 4.54 1.41
C PHE A 1 -2.30 4.47 2.43
N THR A 2 -3.50 4.87 2.02
CA THR A 2 -4.75 4.66 2.75
C THR A 2 -5.71 3.82 1.89
N TRP A 3 -6.72 3.20 2.50
CA TRP A 3 -7.72 2.42 1.76
C TRP A 3 -9.14 2.78 2.20
N SER A 4 -10.12 2.37 1.40
CA SER A 4 -11.54 2.48 1.69
C SER A 4 -11.91 1.51 2.82
N ASP A 5 -12.09 2.04 4.03
CA ASP A 5 -12.42 1.24 5.21
C ASP A 5 -13.93 1.02 5.29
N PRO A 6 -14.43 -0.24 5.34
CA PRO A 6 -15.86 -0.52 5.54
C PRO A 6 -16.43 0.14 6.81
N ALA A 7 -15.65 0.26 7.87
CA ALA A 7 -16.06 0.97 9.08
C ALA A 7 -16.32 2.48 8.83
N GLY A 8 -15.76 3.04 7.76
CA GLY A 8 -15.99 4.40 7.29
C GLY A 8 -17.21 4.56 6.38
N GLY A 9 -18.02 3.52 6.19
CA GLY A 9 -19.24 3.55 5.37
C GLY A 9 -19.05 3.10 3.91
N TRP A 10 -17.91 2.49 3.58
CA TRP A 10 -17.67 1.88 2.27
C TRP A 10 -18.28 0.47 2.20
N GLY A 11 -18.73 0.07 1.00
CA GLY A 11 -19.14 -1.32 0.72
C GLY A 11 -17.98 -2.24 0.32
N THR A 12 -16.76 -1.72 0.36
CA THR A 12 -15.54 -2.38 -0.13
C THR A 12 -15.09 -3.54 0.79
N PRO A 13 -14.27 -4.47 0.27
CA PRO A 13 -13.65 -5.51 1.10
C PRO A 13 -12.76 -4.93 2.20
N ASP A 14 -12.79 -5.56 3.37
CA ASP A 14 -11.93 -5.18 4.50
C ASP A 14 -10.54 -5.81 4.37
N PHE A 15 -9.52 -4.99 4.18
CA PHE A 15 -8.12 -5.43 4.09
C PHE A 15 -7.51 -5.86 5.43
N LEU A 16 -8.22 -5.69 6.54
CA LEU A 16 -7.81 -6.30 7.82
C LEU A 16 -8.11 -7.81 7.85
N ILE A 17 -9.01 -8.28 6.98
CA ILE A 17 -9.31 -9.71 6.86
C ILE A 17 -8.19 -10.40 6.07
N PRO A 18 -7.57 -11.46 6.62
CA PRO A 18 -6.56 -12.22 5.91
C PRO A 18 -7.05 -12.77 4.57
N ASN A 19 -6.16 -12.86 3.58
CA ASN A 19 -6.47 -13.35 2.25
C ASN A 19 -7.55 -12.54 1.49
N THR A 20 -7.69 -11.26 1.81
CA THR A 20 -8.50 -10.29 1.05
C THR A 20 -7.60 -9.50 0.12
N TRP A 21 -7.67 -9.75 -1.18
CA TRP A 21 -6.78 -9.13 -2.16
C TRP A 21 -7.34 -9.16 -3.59
N VAL A 22 -6.76 -8.31 -4.43
CA VAL A 22 -6.90 -8.33 -5.89
C VAL A 22 -5.54 -8.08 -6.53
N GLU A 23 -5.27 -8.74 -7.64
CA GLU A 23 -4.07 -8.53 -8.44
C GLU A 23 -4.45 -8.51 -9.92
N ASP A 24 -4.13 -7.44 -10.60
CA ASP A 24 -4.34 -7.29 -12.04
C ASP A 24 -3.53 -6.14 -12.63
N THR A 25 -3.62 -5.97 -13.93
CA THR A 25 -2.95 -4.91 -14.69
C THR A 25 -3.62 -3.55 -14.41
N LEU A 26 -2.79 -2.52 -14.26
CA LEU A 26 -3.26 -1.14 -14.10
C LEU A 26 -3.73 -0.54 -15.42
N MET A 27 -4.78 0.28 -15.35
CA MET A 27 -5.25 1.08 -16.48
C MET A 27 -5.77 2.44 -16.01
N LEU A 28 -5.33 3.52 -16.68
CA LEU A 28 -5.89 4.85 -16.47
C LEU A 28 -7.35 4.88 -16.94
N VAL A 29 -8.19 5.55 -16.18
CA VAL A 29 -9.59 5.78 -16.57
C VAL A 29 -9.69 6.88 -17.61
N GLU A 30 -10.78 6.87 -18.39
CA GLU A 30 -11.16 7.91 -19.32
C GLU A 30 -12.67 8.12 -19.27
N ASP A 31 -13.11 9.34 -18.92
CA ASP A 31 -14.53 9.73 -18.92
C ASP A 31 -14.89 10.75 -20.02
N GLY A 32 -13.92 11.13 -20.86
CA GLY A 32 -14.09 12.04 -21.98
C GLY A 32 -14.21 13.52 -21.60
N THR A 33 -14.08 13.89 -20.32
CA THR A 33 -14.16 15.31 -19.90
C THR A 33 -12.93 16.08 -20.39
N PRO A 34 -13.10 17.17 -21.13
CA PRO A 34 -11.96 17.93 -21.64
C PRO A 34 -11.28 18.79 -20.57
N GLY A 35 -10.02 19.10 -20.79
CA GLY A 35 -9.23 20.02 -19.96
C GLY A 35 -8.22 19.32 -19.05
N THR A 36 -7.53 20.14 -18.28
CA THR A 36 -6.50 19.71 -17.30
C THR A 36 -6.83 20.25 -15.92
N ASN A 37 -6.52 19.46 -14.90
CA ASN A 37 -6.68 19.85 -13.50
C ASN A 37 -5.51 20.73 -13.02
N PRO A 38 -5.57 21.30 -11.81
CA PRO A 38 -4.51 22.17 -11.29
C PRO A 38 -3.11 21.54 -11.21
N GLN A 39 -3.01 20.20 -11.20
CA GLN A 39 -1.76 19.45 -11.23
C GLN A 39 -1.25 19.17 -12.64
N GLY A 40 -1.98 19.61 -13.69
CA GLY A 40 -1.64 19.41 -15.09
C GLY A 40 -2.08 18.07 -15.68
N ASN A 41 -2.81 17.24 -14.93
CA ASN A 41 -3.33 15.96 -15.40
C ASN A 41 -4.67 16.12 -16.13
N PRO A 42 -5.03 15.24 -17.10
CA PRO A 42 -6.32 15.28 -17.77
C PRO A 42 -7.50 15.15 -16.78
N ILE A 43 -8.52 15.98 -16.92
CA ILE A 43 -9.75 15.90 -16.11
C ILE A 43 -10.48 14.59 -16.41
N SER A 44 -10.43 14.09 -17.66
CA SER A 44 -11.00 12.81 -18.05
C SER A 44 -10.51 11.61 -17.25
N GLN A 45 -9.33 11.75 -16.64
CA GLN A 45 -8.71 10.71 -15.81
C GLN A 45 -9.05 10.86 -14.31
N GLU A 46 -9.98 11.73 -13.97
CA GLU A 46 -10.53 11.82 -12.61
C GLU A 46 -11.67 10.84 -12.35
N GLY A 47 -12.31 10.33 -13.42
CA GLY A 47 -13.40 9.34 -13.33
C GLY A 47 -14.66 9.88 -12.67
N CYS A 48 -14.94 11.18 -12.86
CA CYS A 48 -16.11 11.82 -12.27
C CYS A 48 -17.43 11.55 -13.02
N ASN A 49 -17.35 11.14 -14.29
CA ASN A 49 -18.47 10.76 -15.13
C ASN A 49 -18.37 9.28 -15.52
N PRO A 50 -19.43 8.66 -16.09
CA PRO A 50 -19.35 7.33 -16.65
C PRO A 50 -18.16 7.18 -17.60
N LEU A 51 -17.36 6.13 -17.41
CA LEU A 51 -16.15 5.93 -18.18
C LEU A 51 -16.43 5.50 -19.61
N THR A 52 -15.58 5.91 -20.52
CA THR A 52 -15.66 5.60 -21.95
C THR A 52 -14.77 4.43 -22.35
N ASN A 53 -13.78 4.08 -21.53
CA ASN A 53 -12.92 2.91 -21.75
C ASN A 53 -13.37 1.70 -20.93
N ASP A 54 -13.13 0.50 -21.47
CA ASP A 54 -13.41 -0.78 -20.81
C ASP A 54 -12.28 -1.11 -19.80
N LEU A 55 -12.67 -1.32 -18.54
CA LEU A 55 -11.79 -1.69 -17.45
C LEU A 55 -11.98 -3.13 -16.98
N THR A 56 -12.63 -3.98 -17.79
CA THR A 56 -12.91 -5.37 -17.41
C THR A 56 -11.64 -6.11 -16.99
N GLY A 57 -11.59 -6.56 -15.73
CA GLY A 57 -10.46 -7.24 -15.16
C GLY A 57 -9.20 -6.35 -15.00
N LYS A 58 -9.37 -5.04 -14.81
CA LYS A 58 -8.27 -4.10 -14.58
C LYS A 58 -8.38 -3.44 -13.22
N ILE A 59 -7.24 -3.02 -12.68
CA ILE A 59 -7.21 -2.07 -11.57
C ILE A 59 -7.19 -0.67 -12.17
N ALA A 60 -8.25 0.10 -11.91
CA ALA A 60 -8.40 1.46 -12.38
C ALA A 60 -7.41 2.41 -11.67
N VAL A 61 -6.79 3.33 -12.41
CA VAL A 61 -5.99 4.43 -11.86
C VAL A 61 -6.72 5.74 -12.14
N VAL A 62 -7.04 6.50 -11.08
CA VAL A 62 -7.78 7.77 -11.14
C VAL A 62 -7.03 8.87 -10.42
N PHE A 63 -7.13 10.11 -10.88
CA PHE A 63 -6.62 11.27 -10.14
C PHE A 63 -7.65 11.79 -9.13
N ARG A 64 -7.15 12.18 -7.95
CA ARG A 64 -7.94 12.94 -6.98
C ARG A 64 -8.13 14.37 -7.47
N ASN A 65 -9.36 14.88 -7.49
CA ASN A 65 -9.68 16.31 -7.54
C ASN A 65 -11.17 16.59 -7.31
N THR A 66 -11.97 16.68 -8.40
CA THR A 66 -13.25 17.40 -8.44
C THR A 66 -14.37 16.69 -7.70
N CYS A 67 -14.54 15.37 -7.94
CA CYS A 67 -15.67 14.62 -7.36
C CYS A 67 -15.25 13.73 -6.18
N GLU A 68 -16.23 13.19 -5.47
CA GLU A 68 -16.08 12.30 -4.33
C GLU A 68 -15.36 11.00 -4.72
N PHE A 69 -14.66 10.40 -3.75
CA PHE A 69 -13.93 9.16 -3.99
C PHE A 69 -14.87 8.00 -4.34
N GLY A 70 -16.03 7.93 -3.67
CA GLY A 70 -17.05 6.93 -3.98
C GLY A 70 -17.56 7.01 -5.41
N ALA A 71 -17.80 8.21 -5.93
CA ALA A 71 -18.23 8.40 -7.31
C ALA A 71 -17.18 7.90 -8.32
N LYS A 72 -15.89 8.24 -8.11
CA LYS A 72 -14.79 7.73 -8.93
C LYS A 72 -14.72 6.21 -8.95
N ALA A 73 -14.78 5.62 -7.76
CA ALA A 73 -14.71 4.18 -7.60
C ALA A 73 -15.92 3.46 -8.18
N PHE A 74 -17.11 4.02 -8.02
CA PHE A 74 -18.34 3.48 -8.57
C PHE A 74 -18.35 3.52 -10.10
N ASN A 75 -17.88 4.62 -10.71
CA ASN A 75 -17.73 4.70 -12.16
C ASN A 75 -16.73 3.68 -12.69
N ALA A 76 -15.58 3.50 -12.00
CA ALA A 76 -14.59 2.48 -12.37
C ALA A 76 -15.16 1.06 -12.25
N GLN A 77 -15.88 0.75 -11.16
CA GLN A 77 -16.55 -0.53 -10.97
C GLN A 77 -17.56 -0.81 -12.09
N ASN A 78 -18.38 0.19 -12.45
CA ASN A 78 -19.36 0.05 -13.53
C ASN A 78 -18.73 -0.15 -14.90
N ALA A 79 -17.48 0.27 -15.09
CA ALA A 79 -16.67 0.01 -16.28
C ALA A 79 -15.92 -1.35 -16.22
N GLY A 80 -16.14 -2.17 -15.19
CA GLY A 80 -15.61 -3.51 -15.06
C GLY A 80 -14.29 -3.61 -14.27
N ALA A 81 -13.85 -2.54 -13.62
CA ALA A 81 -12.64 -2.58 -12.78
C ALA A 81 -12.80 -3.55 -11.60
N VAL A 82 -11.69 -4.19 -11.21
CA VAL A 82 -11.62 -5.11 -10.06
C VAL A 82 -11.01 -4.46 -8.83
N GLY A 83 -10.46 -3.27 -8.95
CA GLY A 83 -9.92 -2.44 -7.89
C GLY A 83 -9.65 -1.02 -8.38
N VAL A 84 -9.41 -0.09 -7.48
CA VAL A 84 -9.15 1.32 -7.82
C VAL A 84 -7.95 1.85 -7.03
N ILE A 85 -7.05 2.52 -7.73
CA ILE A 85 -5.98 3.33 -7.16
C ILE A 85 -6.31 4.79 -7.39
N VAL A 86 -6.43 5.55 -6.32
CA VAL A 86 -6.56 7.00 -6.35
C VAL A 86 -5.18 7.62 -6.17
N VAL A 87 -4.72 8.34 -7.17
CA VAL A 87 -3.48 9.15 -7.07
C VAL A 87 -3.83 10.48 -6.41
N ASN A 88 -3.23 10.74 -5.26
CA ASN A 88 -3.46 11.99 -4.52
C ASN A 88 -2.94 13.19 -5.33
N ARG A 89 -3.34 14.40 -4.95
CA ARG A 89 -2.95 15.64 -5.64
C ARG A 89 -1.71 16.32 -5.06
N ASN A 90 -1.33 15.98 -3.83
CA ASN A 90 -0.20 16.57 -3.14
C ASN A 90 0.80 15.48 -2.70
N PRO A 91 2.12 15.72 -2.88
CA PRO A 91 3.15 14.85 -2.34
C PRO A 91 3.12 14.79 -0.81
N GLY A 92 3.31 13.60 -0.24
CA GLY A 92 3.41 13.40 1.21
C GLY A 92 2.12 13.62 2.00
N GLU A 93 1.00 13.85 1.33
CA GLU A 93 -0.31 14.03 1.98
C GLU A 93 -1.03 12.69 2.09
N TRP A 94 -1.41 12.34 3.29
CA TRP A 94 -2.23 11.15 3.58
C TRP A 94 -3.58 11.57 4.14
N ILE A 95 -4.65 11.16 3.48
CA ILE A 95 -6.01 11.47 3.91
C ILE A 95 -6.85 10.19 3.95
N ASN A 96 -7.86 10.20 4.81
CA ASN A 96 -8.91 9.19 4.76
C ASN A 96 -9.90 9.53 3.64
N MET A 97 -10.21 8.53 2.82
CA MET A 97 -11.16 8.68 1.74
C MET A 97 -12.59 8.54 2.29
N GLY A 98 -13.36 9.62 2.20
CA GLY A 98 -14.80 9.54 2.50
C GLY A 98 -15.57 8.79 1.40
N PRO A 99 -16.58 7.97 1.77
CA PRO A 99 -17.37 7.19 0.80
C PRO A 99 -18.25 8.07 -0.12
N GLY A 100 -18.60 9.27 0.33
CA GLY A 100 -19.58 10.08 -0.38
C GLY A 100 -20.93 9.37 -0.52
N VAL A 101 -21.66 9.71 -1.58
CA VAL A 101 -22.99 9.12 -1.85
C VAL A 101 -22.90 7.68 -2.36
N ASP A 102 -21.88 7.37 -3.17
CA ASP A 102 -21.80 6.10 -3.91
C ASP A 102 -20.94 5.04 -3.22
N GLY A 103 -20.13 5.41 -2.22
CA GLY A 103 -19.14 4.52 -1.63
C GLY A 103 -19.71 3.25 -1.00
N ALA A 104 -20.96 3.30 -0.47
CA ALA A 104 -21.64 2.12 0.06
C ALA A 104 -21.98 1.07 -1.01
N ASN A 105 -22.06 1.50 -2.28
CA ASN A 105 -22.35 0.63 -3.44
C ASN A 105 -21.06 0.14 -4.13
N VAL A 106 -19.90 0.58 -3.69
CA VAL A 106 -18.59 0.12 -4.22
C VAL A 106 -18.22 -1.17 -3.52
N THR A 107 -18.06 -2.24 -4.27
CA THR A 107 -17.74 -3.59 -3.75
C THR A 107 -16.31 -4.03 -4.10
N ILE A 108 -15.56 -3.23 -4.84
CA ILE A 108 -14.16 -3.45 -5.19
C ILE A 108 -13.24 -2.62 -4.28
N PRO A 109 -12.01 -3.07 -3.98
CA PRO A 109 -11.11 -2.32 -3.11
C PRO A 109 -10.67 -1.00 -3.73
N VAL A 110 -10.55 0.03 -2.89
CA VAL A 110 -10.08 1.36 -3.26
C VAL A 110 -8.91 1.75 -2.38
N VAL A 111 -7.78 2.11 -2.99
CA VAL A 111 -6.54 2.48 -2.30
C VAL A 111 -6.10 3.86 -2.78
N MET A 112 -5.60 4.69 -1.88
CA MET A 112 -4.97 5.95 -2.25
C MET A 112 -3.47 5.85 -2.09
N LEU A 113 -2.75 6.26 -3.12
CA LEU A 113 -1.31 6.52 -3.09
C LEU A 113 -1.06 8.02 -2.97
N ASP A 114 0.11 8.41 -2.48
CA ASP A 114 0.52 9.79 -2.57
C ASP A 114 0.78 10.20 -4.03
N PHE A 115 0.95 11.49 -4.26
CA PHE A 115 1.15 12.00 -5.62
C PHE A 115 2.43 11.44 -6.26
N THR A 116 3.53 11.40 -5.52
CA THR A 116 4.83 10.98 -6.06
C THR A 116 4.81 9.50 -6.43
N ASP A 117 4.32 8.64 -5.55
CA ASP A 117 4.23 7.19 -5.81
C ASP A 117 3.28 6.89 -6.96
N GLY A 118 2.13 7.58 -7.00
CA GLY A 118 1.17 7.43 -8.09
C GLY A 118 1.73 7.85 -9.44
N MET A 119 2.44 8.97 -9.51
CA MET A 119 3.07 9.45 -10.76
C MET A 119 4.19 8.52 -11.22
N ASN A 120 4.99 7.97 -10.31
CA ASN A 120 6.01 6.96 -10.66
C ASN A 120 5.39 5.73 -11.31
N ILE A 121 4.28 5.23 -10.75
CA ILE A 121 3.55 4.08 -11.33
C ILE A 121 3.00 4.43 -12.72
N ILE A 122 2.40 5.61 -12.89
CA ILE A 122 1.87 6.05 -14.19
C ILE A 122 3.00 6.16 -15.22
N GLN A 123 4.18 6.62 -14.82
CA GLN A 123 5.35 6.67 -15.70
C GLN A 123 5.79 5.26 -16.13
N GLU A 124 5.77 4.28 -15.22
CA GLU A 124 6.07 2.88 -15.57
C GLU A 124 5.00 2.28 -16.49
N MET A 125 3.72 2.64 -16.33
CA MET A 125 2.65 2.21 -17.25
C MET A 125 2.88 2.66 -18.70
N ALA A 126 3.61 3.76 -18.91
CA ALA A 126 3.98 4.20 -20.26
C ALA A 126 5.05 3.29 -20.92
N ASN A 127 5.81 2.54 -20.13
CA ASN A 127 6.84 1.61 -20.60
C ASN A 127 6.27 0.20 -20.89
N GLY A 128 5.07 -0.11 -20.40
CA GLY A 128 4.41 -1.41 -20.59
C GLY A 128 3.38 -1.73 -19.50
N PRO A 129 2.76 -2.90 -19.56
CA PRO A 129 1.77 -3.32 -18.56
C PRO A 129 2.40 -3.41 -17.16
N VAL A 130 1.78 -2.74 -16.18
CA VAL A 130 2.13 -2.81 -14.77
C VAL A 130 1.08 -3.63 -14.05
N VAL A 131 1.48 -4.70 -13.37
CA VAL A 131 0.61 -5.52 -12.51
C VAL A 131 0.78 -5.08 -11.07
N MET A 132 -0.31 -4.91 -10.35
CA MET A 132 -0.28 -4.52 -8.95
C MET A 132 -1.13 -5.44 -8.09
N PHE A 133 -0.60 -5.77 -6.92
CA PHE A 133 -1.31 -6.45 -5.85
C PHE A 133 -1.84 -5.43 -4.84
N LEU A 134 -3.14 -5.45 -4.60
CA LEU A 134 -3.81 -4.65 -3.57
C LEU A 134 -4.44 -5.61 -2.55
N GLY A 135 -4.02 -5.54 -1.29
CA GLY A 135 -4.66 -6.35 -0.28
C GLY A 135 -3.76 -6.86 0.84
N ASN A 136 -4.27 -7.88 1.53
CA ASN A 136 -3.65 -8.51 2.68
C ASN A 136 -3.11 -9.89 2.30
N LYS A 137 -1.78 -10.06 2.36
CA LYS A 137 -1.08 -11.31 2.03
C LYS A 137 -1.10 -12.35 3.16
N ILE A 138 -1.60 -12.00 4.35
CA ILE A 138 -1.67 -12.93 5.47
C ILE A 138 -2.50 -14.14 5.06
N GLY A 139 -1.92 -15.33 5.20
CA GLY A 139 -2.55 -16.59 4.82
C GLY A 139 -2.52 -16.92 3.33
N LEU A 140 -1.92 -16.10 2.48
CA LEU A 140 -1.80 -16.38 1.05
C LEU A 140 -0.83 -17.52 0.77
N ASN A 141 0.29 -17.56 1.48
CA ASN A 141 1.33 -18.59 1.34
C ASN A 141 1.29 -19.58 2.52
N PRO A 142 1.66 -20.85 2.32
CA PRO A 142 1.75 -21.80 3.42
C PRO A 142 2.82 -21.41 4.45
N ASN A 143 3.99 -21.03 3.97
CA ASN A 143 5.16 -20.71 4.79
C ASN A 143 5.55 -19.25 4.54
N ASP A 144 5.20 -18.39 5.48
CA ASP A 144 5.52 -16.97 5.42
C ASP A 144 5.78 -16.46 6.84
N ALA A 145 7.04 -16.37 7.21
CA ALA A 145 7.46 -15.85 8.50
C ALA A 145 8.34 -14.61 8.31
N GLY A 146 8.10 -13.61 9.12
CA GLY A 146 8.81 -12.36 8.99
C GLY A 146 8.91 -11.56 10.28
N MET A 147 9.76 -10.55 10.23
CA MET A 147 9.92 -9.55 11.28
C MET A 147 9.93 -8.15 10.66
N THR A 148 9.64 -7.15 11.47
CA THR A 148 9.69 -5.75 11.05
C THR A 148 10.73 -4.99 11.87
N THR A 149 11.19 -3.85 11.38
CA THR A 149 12.10 -2.98 12.12
C THR A 149 11.51 -2.51 13.45
N SER A 150 10.19 -2.32 13.51
CA SER A 150 9.47 -1.94 14.74
C SER A 150 9.39 -3.05 15.80
N THR A 151 9.60 -4.30 15.39
CA THR A 151 9.59 -5.47 16.30
C THR A 151 10.98 -5.92 16.70
N THR A 152 12.02 -5.30 16.14
CA THR A 152 13.40 -5.62 16.46
C THR A 152 13.87 -4.84 17.70
N LEU A 153 14.26 -5.58 18.73
CA LEU A 153 14.86 -5.02 19.94
C LEU A 153 16.35 -4.80 19.70
N ILE A 154 16.75 -3.55 19.68
CA ILE A 154 18.15 -3.11 19.58
C ILE A 154 18.45 -2.10 20.69
N PRO A 155 19.71 -1.94 21.13
CA PRO A 155 20.06 -0.92 22.09
C PRO A 155 19.65 0.48 21.62
N LYS A 156 19.05 1.27 22.51
CA LYS A 156 18.66 2.65 22.21
C LYS A 156 19.86 3.60 22.04
N GLN A 157 21.01 3.21 22.56
CA GLN A 157 22.25 4.00 22.48
C GLN A 157 23.27 3.24 21.64
N GLY A 158 23.60 3.79 20.48
CA GLY A 158 24.48 3.16 19.49
C GLY A 158 25.98 3.40 19.72
N GLY A 159 26.39 3.98 20.85
CA GLY A 159 27.80 4.21 21.10
C GLY A 159 28.12 4.53 22.55
N VAL A 160 29.19 3.96 23.05
CA VAL A 160 29.82 4.30 24.33
C VAL A 160 31.24 4.74 24.02
N VAL A 161 31.70 5.83 24.68
CA VAL A 161 33.08 6.30 24.53
C VAL A 161 33.99 5.23 25.08
N SER A 162 34.98 4.80 24.29
CA SER A 162 35.84 3.64 24.61
C SER A 162 36.53 3.70 25.97
N PHE A 163 36.87 4.90 26.48
CA PHE A 163 37.50 5.06 27.81
C PHE A 163 36.52 4.80 28.98
N LEU A 164 35.23 4.80 28.73
CA LEU A 164 34.22 4.43 29.74
C LEU A 164 33.93 2.92 29.74
N ALA A 165 34.32 2.22 28.68
CA ALA A 165 34.17 0.78 28.52
C ALA A 165 35.31 0.03 29.25
N GLN A 166 35.26 -0.03 30.58
CA GLN A 166 36.31 -0.64 31.36
C GLN A 166 36.20 -2.18 31.43
N ASN A 167 34.99 -2.70 31.33
CA ASN A 167 34.72 -4.14 31.32
C ASN A 167 33.65 -4.47 30.25
N GLY A 168 33.87 -5.51 29.47
CA GLY A 168 32.92 -5.95 28.46
C GLY A 168 31.52 -6.29 29.00
N SER A 169 31.43 -6.73 30.26
CA SER A 169 30.18 -7.06 30.93
C SER A 169 29.31 -5.84 31.26
N GLU A 170 29.85 -4.63 31.26
CA GLU A 170 29.10 -3.39 31.49
C GLU A 170 28.26 -2.97 30.28
N PHE A 171 28.55 -3.54 29.12
CA PHE A 171 27.95 -3.18 27.84
C PHE A 171 27.19 -4.35 27.21
N ASN A 172 26.73 -5.28 28.02
CA ASN A 172 25.84 -6.32 27.56
C ASN A 172 24.51 -5.71 27.17
N PHE A 173 23.98 -6.13 26.03
CA PHE A 173 22.65 -5.76 25.58
C PHE A 173 21.94 -6.96 24.98
N ASP A 174 20.62 -6.94 25.09
CA ASP A 174 19.79 -7.95 24.49
C ASP A 174 19.48 -7.57 23.04
N LEU A 175 19.67 -8.53 22.14
CA LEU A 175 19.17 -8.50 20.78
C LEU A 175 18.00 -9.45 20.67
N GLY A 176 16.94 -9.00 20.08
CA GLY A 176 15.76 -9.84 19.89
C GLY A 176 14.81 -9.29 18.85
N THR A 177 13.88 -10.11 18.46
CA THR A 177 12.75 -9.69 17.63
C THR A 177 11.53 -10.53 17.92
N ARG A 178 10.38 -10.02 17.52
CA ARG A 178 9.18 -10.82 17.41
C ARG A 178 9.06 -11.29 15.97
N ILE A 179 9.00 -12.61 15.78
CA ILE A 179 8.72 -13.23 14.49
C ILE A 179 7.22 -13.48 14.42
N TYR A 180 6.60 -13.04 13.32
CA TYR A 180 5.21 -13.29 13.01
C TYR A 180 5.11 -14.38 11.96
N ASN A 181 4.14 -15.26 12.11
CA ASN A 181 3.75 -16.18 11.06
C ASN A 181 2.61 -15.52 10.26
N PHE A 182 2.91 -15.10 9.04
CA PHE A 182 1.95 -14.56 8.09
C PHE A 182 1.38 -15.64 7.17
N GLY A 183 1.92 -16.86 7.25
CA GLY A 183 1.46 -18.01 6.47
C GLY A 183 0.20 -18.67 7.04
N ASN A 184 -0.38 -19.58 6.26
CA ASN A 184 -1.56 -20.34 6.67
C ASN A 184 -1.22 -21.69 7.35
N GLN A 185 0.07 -22.04 7.48
CA GLN A 185 0.53 -23.22 8.21
C GLN A 185 1.37 -22.83 9.42
N ALA A 186 1.26 -23.61 10.49
CA ALA A 186 2.09 -23.41 11.67
C ALA A 186 3.57 -23.62 11.32
N GLN A 187 4.41 -22.66 11.73
CA GLN A 187 5.86 -22.71 11.52
C GLN A 187 6.51 -23.23 12.80
N ALA A 188 7.06 -24.43 12.74
CA ALA A 188 7.86 -24.99 13.83
C ALA A 188 9.35 -24.71 13.57
N ASN A 189 10.13 -24.58 14.66
CA ASN A 189 11.59 -24.45 14.62
C ASN A 189 12.10 -23.21 13.86
N VAL A 190 11.38 -22.09 13.97
CA VAL A 190 11.86 -20.81 13.43
C VAL A 190 13.02 -20.33 14.32
N SER A 191 14.18 -20.05 13.71
CA SER A 191 15.37 -19.54 14.41
C SER A 191 15.70 -18.12 13.95
N LEU A 192 16.20 -17.32 14.87
CA LEU A 192 16.76 -16.00 14.60
C LEU A 192 18.28 -16.08 14.76
N ASN A 193 19.02 -15.63 13.77
CA ASN A 193 20.46 -15.43 13.87
C ASN A 193 20.74 -13.93 13.83
N ALA A 194 21.48 -13.44 14.83
CA ALA A 194 21.96 -12.07 14.87
C ALA A 194 23.49 -12.07 14.85
N THR A 195 24.06 -11.26 13.97
CA THR A 195 25.51 -11.09 13.86
C THR A 195 25.85 -9.64 14.11
N VAL A 196 26.78 -9.38 15.02
CA VAL A 196 27.33 -8.04 15.27
C VAL A 196 28.74 -8.01 14.71
N THR A 197 28.98 -7.07 13.81
CA THR A 197 30.32 -6.88 13.22
C THR A 197 30.90 -5.53 13.64
N ASP A 198 32.22 -5.51 13.84
CA ASP A 198 32.93 -4.26 14.01
C ASP A 198 33.00 -3.44 12.70
N PRO A 199 33.47 -2.18 12.71
CA PRO A 199 33.59 -1.36 11.51
C PRO A 199 34.52 -1.94 10.42
N THR A 200 35.35 -2.95 10.76
CA THR A 200 36.22 -3.63 9.80
C THR A 200 35.61 -4.92 9.24
N GLY A 201 34.43 -5.30 9.73
CA GLY A 201 33.68 -6.47 9.25
C GLY A 201 33.98 -7.76 10.04
N ASN A 202 34.71 -7.71 11.15
CA ASN A 202 34.95 -8.88 12.02
C ASN A 202 33.70 -9.12 12.91
N VAL A 203 33.39 -10.41 13.18
CA VAL A 203 32.33 -10.88 14.07
C VAL A 203 32.83 -11.03 15.47
#